data_066f7cc0cc056531eaa23b4733aee3fd
#
_entry.id   066f7cc0cc056531eaa23b4733aee3fd
#
_cell.length_a   1.000
_cell.length_b   1.000
_cell.length_c   1.000
_cell.angle_alpha   90.00
_cell.angle_beta   90.00
_cell.angle_gamma   90.00
#
_symmetry.space_group_name_H-M   'P 1'
#
loop_
_entity.id
_entity.type
_entity.pdbx_description
1 polymer ?
#
loop_
_entity_poly.entity_id
_entity_poly.type
_entity_poly.pdbx_seq_one_letter_code
_entity_poly.pdbx_strand_id
1 'polypeptide(L)'
;SSAASDVYKRQGHTPGETFDVTVTFPEGYSDSTDSEGNTVVLSGKKAVFSVTLNYISEKVLPELTDAWVAENYGESDGVHTVEELKALYQKMLYNTNLQNAIMDDLLANSTFKELPKEVTDYQVNQCLNYYYTMANYYGYDLDSFVQTAAGYENADALLEGMSDSITTYSKEALLYQAVAETLDIVPTQEQIDTYSSYTGTYGENYCTMVALMDAVTDALTESAVVS
;
A
#
# COMPACT_ATOMS: atom_id res chain seq x y z
N SER A 1 -0.43 -22.80 -9.54
CA SER A 1 -0.42 -24.16 -8.94
C SER A 1 0.80 -25.01 -9.30
N SER A 2 1.61 -24.67 -10.31
CA SER A 2 2.84 -25.39 -10.66
C SER A 2 4.00 -25.17 -9.66
N ALA A 3 4.14 -23.96 -9.11
CA ALA A 3 5.23 -23.63 -8.20
C ALA A 3 5.25 -24.48 -6.90
N ALA A 4 4.08 -24.83 -6.36
CA ALA A 4 4.00 -25.65 -5.15
C ALA A 4 4.49 -27.09 -5.39
N SER A 5 4.21 -27.67 -6.55
CA SER A 5 4.66 -29.03 -6.93
C SER A 5 6.18 -29.13 -7.03
N ASP A 6 6.85 -28.07 -7.49
CA ASP A 6 8.30 -28.05 -7.67
C ASP A 6 9.07 -27.91 -6.35
N VAL A 7 8.47 -27.24 -5.35
CA VAL A 7 9.07 -27.08 -4.01
C VAL A 7 9.20 -28.43 -3.31
N TYR A 8 8.17 -29.27 -3.36
CA TYR A 8 8.20 -30.59 -2.71
C TYR A 8 9.24 -31.54 -3.34
N LYS A 9 9.51 -31.42 -4.65
CA LYS A 9 10.49 -32.25 -5.35
C LYS A 9 11.94 -31.93 -5.03
N ARG A 10 12.19 -30.78 -4.36
CA ARG A 10 13.53 -30.35 -3.89
C ARG A 10 13.80 -30.73 -2.44
N GLN A 11 12.79 -31.22 -1.71
CA GLN A 11 12.96 -31.62 -0.32
C GLN A 11 13.84 -32.88 -0.20
N GLY A 12 14.68 -32.90 0.84
CA GLY A 12 15.59 -34.01 1.13
C GLY A 12 16.96 -33.93 0.45
N HIS A 13 17.17 -32.95 -0.43
CA HIS A 13 18.46 -32.69 -1.08
C HIS A 13 19.31 -31.68 -0.30
N THR A 14 20.63 -31.77 -0.43
CA THR A 14 21.60 -30.91 0.25
C THR A 14 22.30 -29.98 -0.72
N PRO A 15 22.80 -28.81 -0.25
CA PRO A 15 23.58 -27.89 -1.09
C PRO A 15 24.78 -28.59 -1.75
N GLY A 16 24.96 -28.34 -3.05
CA GLY A 16 25.97 -28.98 -3.90
C GLY A 16 25.45 -30.21 -4.63
N GLU A 17 24.30 -30.75 -4.28
CA GLU A 17 23.72 -31.94 -4.93
C GLU A 17 23.06 -31.58 -6.25
N THR A 18 23.25 -32.40 -7.27
CA THR A 18 22.58 -32.29 -8.58
C THR A 18 21.66 -33.51 -8.76
N PHE A 19 20.40 -33.23 -9.08
CA PHE A 19 19.35 -34.23 -9.21
C PHE A 19 18.34 -33.85 -10.30
N ASP A 20 17.61 -34.85 -10.78
CA ASP A 20 16.63 -34.67 -11.84
C ASP A 20 15.23 -34.41 -11.25
N VAL A 21 14.61 -33.31 -11.68
CA VAL A 21 13.23 -32.95 -11.34
C VAL A 21 12.36 -33.14 -12.58
N THR A 22 11.44 -34.10 -12.53
CA THR A 22 10.45 -34.30 -13.59
C THR A 22 9.20 -33.48 -13.30
N VAL A 23 8.79 -32.61 -14.24
CA VAL A 23 7.56 -31.83 -14.18
C VAL A 23 6.68 -32.12 -15.40
N THR A 24 5.38 -31.92 -15.27
CA THR A 24 4.45 -31.90 -16.39
C THR A 24 3.89 -30.50 -16.53
N PHE A 25 4.04 -29.88 -17.68
CA PHE A 25 3.44 -28.59 -17.96
C PHE A 25 1.91 -28.71 -17.93
N PRO A 26 1.19 -27.76 -17.29
CA PRO A 26 -0.28 -27.79 -17.29
C PRO A 26 -0.86 -27.69 -18.71
N GLU A 27 -2.08 -28.16 -18.86
CA GLU A 27 -2.85 -27.93 -20.10
C GLU A 27 -3.03 -26.43 -20.32
N GLY A 28 -2.87 -25.99 -21.57
CA GLY A 28 -2.92 -24.57 -21.93
C GLY A 28 -1.67 -23.76 -21.57
N TYR A 29 -0.56 -24.42 -21.19
CA TYR A 29 0.71 -23.72 -21.00
C TYR A 29 1.20 -23.15 -22.33
N SER A 30 1.70 -21.90 -22.31
CA SER A 30 2.16 -21.19 -23.50
C SER A 30 3.28 -21.94 -24.21
N ASP A 31 3.22 -21.97 -25.55
CA ASP A 31 4.27 -22.50 -26.38
C ASP A 31 5.57 -21.69 -26.22
N SER A 32 6.70 -22.35 -26.43
CA SER A 32 8.03 -21.73 -26.47
C SER A 32 8.59 -21.77 -27.87
N THR A 33 9.75 -21.13 -28.07
CA THR A 33 10.49 -21.14 -29.34
C THR A 33 11.88 -21.70 -29.08
N ASP A 34 12.32 -22.63 -29.91
CA ASP A 34 13.69 -23.19 -29.84
C ASP A 34 14.73 -22.23 -30.43
N SER A 35 16.00 -22.59 -30.33
CA SER A 35 17.12 -21.80 -30.86
C SER A 35 17.12 -21.65 -32.37
N GLU A 36 16.35 -22.45 -33.09
CA GLU A 36 16.20 -22.43 -34.56
C GLU A 36 14.96 -21.65 -35.02
N GLY A 37 14.16 -21.14 -34.06
CA GLY A 37 12.94 -20.38 -34.32
C GLY A 37 11.67 -21.22 -34.48
N ASN A 38 11.70 -22.53 -34.19
CA ASN A 38 10.54 -23.39 -34.31
C ASN A 38 9.68 -23.33 -33.03
N THR A 39 8.36 -23.45 -33.21
CA THR A 39 7.43 -23.52 -32.08
C THR A 39 7.54 -24.85 -31.35
N VAL A 40 7.74 -24.79 -30.04
CA VAL A 40 7.76 -25.97 -29.15
C VAL A 40 6.50 -25.97 -28.31
N VAL A 41 5.61 -26.92 -28.56
CA VAL A 41 4.37 -27.10 -27.78
C VAL A 41 4.73 -27.71 -26.42
N LEU A 42 4.43 -26.98 -25.34
CA LEU A 42 4.71 -27.38 -23.96
C LEU A 42 3.49 -27.92 -23.21
N SER A 43 2.28 -27.53 -23.62
CA SER A 43 1.03 -27.96 -22.97
C SER A 43 0.94 -29.48 -22.80
N GLY A 44 0.73 -29.97 -21.56
CA GLY A 44 0.64 -31.37 -21.19
C GLY A 44 1.94 -32.20 -21.33
N LYS A 45 3.06 -31.60 -21.73
CA LYS A 45 4.34 -32.29 -21.92
C LYS A 45 5.07 -32.47 -20.60
N LYS A 46 5.78 -33.65 -20.51
CA LYS A 46 6.74 -33.90 -19.43
C LYS A 46 8.10 -33.34 -19.80
N ALA A 47 8.75 -32.72 -18.85
CA ALA A 47 10.13 -32.26 -18.93
C ALA A 47 10.93 -32.78 -17.72
N VAL A 48 12.21 -33.04 -17.93
CA VAL A 48 13.16 -33.37 -16.87
C VAL A 48 14.18 -32.24 -16.78
N PHE A 49 14.29 -31.66 -15.61
CA PHE A 49 15.26 -30.60 -15.33
C PHE A 49 16.36 -31.16 -14.43
N SER A 50 17.61 -31.07 -14.88
CA SER A 50 18.76 -31.32 -14.02
C SER A 50 19.02 -30.07 -13.16
N VAL A 51 18.77 -30.18 -11.86
CA VAL A 51 18.80 -29.07 -10.90
C VAL A 51 19.96 -29.23 -9.95
N THR A 52 20.79 -28.23 -9.80
CA THR A 52 21.82 -28.17 -8.76
C THR A 52 21.33 -27.24 -7.63
N LEU A 53 21.23 -27.79 -6.42
CA LEU A 53 20.90 -27.03 -5.24
C LEU A 53 22.14 -26.26 -4.74
N ASN A 54 22.24 -24.98 -5.01
CA ASN A 54 23.43 -24.21 -4.65
C ASN A 54 23.46 -23.86 -3.15
N TYR A 55 22.34 -23.43 -2.58
CA TYR A 55 22.22 -23.09 -1.17
C TYR A 55 20.77 -23.17 -0.70
N ILE A 56 20.60 -23.27 0.60
CA ILE A 56 19.32 -23.12 1.28
C ILE A 56 19.40 -21.81 2.05
N SER A 57 18.47 -20.88 1.77
CA SER A 57 18.38 -19.62 2.52
C SER A 57 17.32 -19.75 3.62
N GLU A 58 17.70 -19.32 4.82
CA GLU A 58 16.78 -19.18 5.94
C GLU A 58 16.66 -17.70 6.28
N LYS A 59 15.44 -17.23 6.45
CA LYS A 59 15.20 -15.87 6.93
C LYS A 59 15.29 -15.86 8.44
N VAL A 60 16.43 -15.43 8.96
CA VAL A 60 16.63 -15.23 10.39
C VAL A 60 16.31 -13.79 10.74
N LEU A 61 15.35 -13.58 11.66
CA LEU A 61 15.12 -12.26 12.22
C LEU A 61 16.26 -11.92 13.21
N PRO A 62 16.81 -10.70 13.12
CA PRO A 62 17.80 -10.27 14.08
C PRO A 62 17.18 -10.21 15.49
N GLU A 63 18.01 -10.44 16.50
CA GLU A 63 17.59 -10.21 17.89
C GLU A 63 17.35 -8.72 18.09
N LEU A 64 16.20 -8.37 18.68
CA LEU A 64 15.86 -6.99 18.99
C LEU A 64 16.60 -6.57 20.27
N THR A 65 17.74 -5.91 20.09
CA THR A 65 18.59 -5.40 21.16
C THR A 65 18.68 -3.87 21.14
N ASP A 66 19.07 -3.26 22.25
CA ASP A 66 19.30 -1.81 22.31
C ASP A 66 20.35 -1.35 21.30
N ALA A 67 21.41 -2.14 21.09
CA ALA A 67 22.43 -1.85 20.09
C ALA A 67 21.86 -1.82 18.67
N TRP A 68 20.99 -2.79 18.33
CA TRP A 68 20.32 -2.83 17.04
C TRP A 68 19.36 -1.64 16.87
N VAL A 69 18.63 -1.27 17.93
CA VAL A 69 17.73 -0.10 17.91
C VAL A 69 18.51 1.19 17.70
N ALA A 70 19.59 1.40 18.45
CA ALA A 70 20.42 2.60 18.31
C ALA A 70 21.03 2.74 16.91
N GLU A 71 21.43 1.63 16.28
CA GLU A 71 21.97 1.62 14.92
C GLU A 71 20.94 1.98 13.87
N ASN A 72 19.68 1.49 14.00
CA ASN A 72 18.66 1.60 12.95
C ASN A 72 17.70 2.78 13.15
N TYR A 73 17.55 3.29 14.36
CA TYR A 73 16.59 4.35 14.73
C TYR A 73 17.25 5.54 15.43
N GLY A 74 18.51 5.41 15.85
CA GLY A 74 19.19 6.44 16.65
C GLY A 74 19.34 7.78 15.95
N GLU A 75 19.70 7.79 14.67
CA GLU A 75 19.85 9.02 13.88
C GLU A 75 18.52 9.58 13.38
N SER A 76 17.57 8.71 12.97
CA SER A 76 16.31 9.14 12.36
C SER A 76 15.27 9.57 13.39
N ASP A 77 15.15 8.82 14.49
CA ASP A 77 14.04 8.97 15.43
C ASP A 77 14.49 9.33 16.86
N GLY A 78 15.80 9.39 17.10
CA GLY A 78 16.38 9.66 18.42
C GLY A 78 16.11 8.55 19.44
N VAL A 79 15.87 7.32 18.98
CA VAL A 79 15.48 6.15 19.79
C VAL A 79 16.67 5.19 19.89
N HIS A 80 17.08 4.86 21.11
CA HIS A 80 18.32 4.11 21.34
C HIS A 80 18.12 2.79 22.10
N THR A 81 16.93 2.55 22.64
CA THR A 81 16.62 1.33 23.41
C THR A 81 15.34 0.65 22.89
N VAL A 82 15.23 -0.65 23.16
CA VAL A 82 14.02 -1.44 22.85
C VAL A 82 12.79 -0.88 23.56
N GLU A 83 12.97 -0.34 24.79
CA GLU A 83 11.89 0.27 25.57
C GLU A 83 11.41 1.56 24.91
N GLU A 84 12.32 2.44 24.51
CA GLU A 84 11.99 3.67 23.77
C GLU A 84 11.31 3.36 22.42
N LEU A 85 11.79 2.35 21.68
CA LEU A 85 11.17 1.92 20.43
C LEU A 85 9.74 1.44 20.64
N LYS A 86 9.49 0.63 21.67
CA LYS A 86 8.14 0.19 22.04
C LYS A 86 7.25 1.37 22.42
N ALA A 87 7.77 2.31 23.21
CA ALA A 87 7.01 3.51 23.59
C ALA A 87 6.67 4.38 22.36
N LEU A 88 7.60 4.54 21.42
CA LEU A 88 7.36 5.24 20.15
C LEU A 88 6.19 4.59 19.39
N TYR A 89 6.26 3.27 19.14
CA TYR A 89 5.20 2.57 18.41
C TYR A 89 3.87 2.56 19.17
N GLN A 90 3.87 2.43 20.49
CA GLN A 90 2.66 2.53 21.30
C GLN A 90 2.01 3.90 21.16
N LYS A 91 2.80 4.97 21.20
CA LYS A 91 2.32 6.34 20.99
C LYS A 91 1.75 6.53 19.58
N MET A 92 2.45 6.03 18.55
CA MET A 92 1.98 6.10 17.16
C MET A 92 0.62 5.37 16.99
N LEU A 93 0.52 4.14 17.51
CA LEU A 93 -0.71 3.36 17.44
C LEU A 93 -1.85 4.03 18.22
N TYR A 94 -1.56 4.57 19.40
CA TYR A 94 -2.55 5.30 20.19
C TYR A 94 -3.07 6.52 19.42
N ASN A 95 -2.18 7.33 18.86
CA ASN A 95 -2.57 8.50 18.09
C ASN A 95 -3.39 8.13 16.85
N THR A 96 -2.95 7.12 16.09
CA THR A 96 -3.70 6.63 14.93
C THR A 96 -5.11 6.15 15.31
N ASN A 97 -5.22 5.36 16.37
CA ASN A 97 -6.53 4.87 16.84
C ASN A 97 -7.42 6.02 17.34
N LEU A 98 -6.83 7.01 18.02
CA LEU A 98 -7.58 8.19 18.49
C LEU A 98 -8.09 9.01 17.31
N GLN A 99 -7.25 9.28 16.31
CA GLN A 99 -7.62 9.99 15.09
C GLN A 99 -8.76 9.28 14.34
N ASN A 100 -8.65 7.96 14.17
CA ASN A 100 -9.69 7.17 13.54
C ASN A 100 -11.00 7.23 14.32
N ALA A 101 -10.95 7.08 15.67
CA ALA A 101 -12.13 7.16 16.51
C ALA A 101 -12.81 8.54 16.47
N ILE A 102 -12.02 9.62 16.43
CA ILE A 102 -12.55 10.98 16.28
C ILE A 102 -13.25 11.14 14.92
N MET A 103 -12.63 10.67 13.84
CA MET A 103 -13.21 10.78 12.49
C MET A 103 -14.48 9.93 12.36
N ASP A 104 -14.48 8.70 12.89
CA ASP A 104 -15.65 7.83 12.92
C ASP A 104 -16.81 8.48 13.69
N ASP A 105 -16.53 9.11 14.85
CA ASP A 105 -17.55 9.82 15.64
C ASP A 105 -18.09 11.05 14.88
N LEU A 106 -17.21 11.83 14.26
CA LEU A 106 -17.63 12.98 13.45
C LEU A 106 -18.49 12.55 12.26
N LEU A 107 -18.12 11.48 11.56
CA LEU A 107 -18.90 10.92 10.45
C LEU A 107 -20.27 10.44 10.91
N ALA A 108 -20.32 9.71 12.04
CA ALA A 108 -21.56 9.15 12.58
C ALA A 108 -22.55 10.20 13.07
N ASN A 109 -22.04 11.32 13.64
CA ASN A 109 -22.84 12.37 14.24
C ASN A 109 -23.07 13.60 13.32
N SER A 110 -22.51 13.58 12.09
CA SER A 110 -22.68 14.66 11.14
C SER A 110 -23.79 14.36 10.12
N THR A 111 -24.45 15.42 9.65
CA THR A 111 -25.49 15.32 8.63
C THR A 111 -25.00 15.99 7.35
N PHE A 112 -24.95 15.23 6.27
CA PHE A 112 -24.58 15.70 4.95
C PHE A 112 -25.84 15.92 4.12
N LYS A 113 -26.02 17.10 3.55
CA LYS A 113 -27.17 17.40 2.67
C LYS A 113 -26.95 16.80 1.29
N GLU A 114 -25.87 17.22 0.66
CA GLU A 114 -25.46 16.77 -0.68
C GLU A 114 -23.94 16.84 -0.74
N LEU A 115 -23.32 15.89 -1.41
CA LEU A 115 -21.87 15.92 -1.66
C LEU A 115 -21.62 16.71 -2.95
N PRO A 116 -20.85 17.82 -2.89
CA PRO A 116 -20.51 18.56 -4.10
C PRO A 116 -19.81 17.66 -5.11
N LYS A 117 -20.20 17.80 -6.38
CA LYS A 117 -19.65 16.98 -7.45
C LYS A 117 -18.11 17.11 -7.55
N GLU A 118 -17.59 18.30 -7.32
CA GLU A 118 -16.17 18.60 -7.38
C GLU A 118 -15.37 17.80 -6.33
N VAL A 119 -15.95 17.59 -5.14
CA VAL A 119 -15.32 16.80 -4.07
C VAL A 119 -15.34 15.31 -4.43
N THR A 120 -16.46 14.79 -4.93
CA THR A 120 -16.55 13.40 -5.36
C THR A 120 -15.69 13.13 -6.59
N ASP A 121 -15.69 14.03 -7.59
CA ASP A 121 -14.82 13.92 -8.77
C ASP A 121 -13.32 13.90 -8.35
N TYR A 122 -12.94 14.68 -7.35
CA TYR A 122 -11.58 14.65 -6.82
C TYR A 122 -11.23 13.26 -6.27
N GLN A 123 -12.10 12.65 -5.46
CA GLN A 123 -11.84 11.32 -4.89
C GLN A 123 -11.83 10.22 -5.97
N VAL A 124 -12.71 10.31 -6.97
CA VAL A 124 -12.68 9.43 -8.15
C VAL A 124 -11.33 9.53 -8.87
N ASN A 125 -10.86 10.77 -9.11
CA ASN A 125 -9.58 11.00 -9.77
C ASN A 125 -8.39 10.51 -8.94
N GLN A 126 -8.42 10.64 -7.61
CA GLN A 126 -7.39 10.10 -6.74
C GLN A 126 -7.34 8.56 -6.81
N CYS A 127 -8.49 7.90 -6.78
CA CYS A 127 -8.59 6.45 -6.94
C CYS A 127 -7.99 6.02 -8.29
N LEU A 128 -8.44 6.59 -9.40
CA LEU A 128 -7.95 6.25 -10.74
C LEU A 128 -6.46 6.55 -10.90
N ASN A 129 -5.98 7.68 -10.39
CA ASN A 129 -4.57 8.07 -10.48
C ASN A 129 -3.65 7.09 -9.73
N TYR A 130 -4.09 6.57 -8.59
CA TYR A 130 -3.34 5.54 -7.88
C TYR A 130 -3.16 4.28 -8.75
N TYR A 131 -4.25 3.73 -9.29
CA TYR A 131 -4.19 2.52 -10.12
C TYR A 131 -3.46 2.77 -11.44
N TYR A 132 -3.64 3.93 -12.06
CA TYR A 132 -2.93 4.32 -13.27
C TYR A 132 -1.41 4.42 -13.05
N THR A 133 -1.00 5.01 -11.94
CA THR A 133 0.43 5.14 -11.59
C THR A 133 1.05 3.76 -11.35
N MET A 134 0.34 2.88 -10.63
CA MET A 134 0.79 1.51 -10.40
C MET A 134 0.83 0.69 -11.69
N ALA A 135 -0.19 0.80 -12.54
CA ALA A 135 -0.22 0.13 -13.84
C ALA A 135 1.00 0.51 -14.69
N ASN A 136 1.29 1.81 -14.80
CA ASN A 136 2.47 2.30 -15.52
C ASN A 136 3.78 1.78 -14.92
N TYR A 137 3.91 1.76 -13.58
CA TYR A 137 5.11 1.26 -12.92
C TYR A 137 5.38 -0.20 -13.25
N TYR A 138 4.32 -1.03 -13.34
CA TYR A 138 4.43 -2.46 -13.66
C TYR A 138 4.34 -2.77 -15.16
N GLY A 139 4.16 -1.76 -16.02
CA GLY A 139 4.09 -1.94 -17.48
C GLY A 139 2.77 -2.50 -17.99
N TYR A 140 1.68 -2.31 -17.25
CA TYR A 140 0.32 -2.70 -17.65
C TYR A 140 -0.48 -1.50 -18.16
N ASP A 141 -1.51 -1.75 -18.97
CA ASP A 141 -2.62 -0.80 -19.11
C ASP A 141 -3.50 -0.83 -17.85
N LEU A 142 -4.32 0.21 -17.66
CA LEU A 142 -5.10 0.38 -16.44
C LEU A 142 -6.06 -0.79 -16.19
N ASP A 143 -6.82 -1.22 -17.19
CA ASP A 143 -7.83 -2.28 -17.01
C ASP A 143 -7.19 -3.63 -16.69
N SER A 144 -6.10 -3.99 -17.39
CA SER A 144 -5.34 -5.21 -17.10
C SER A 144 -4.74 -5.20 -15.68
N PHE A 145 -4.26 -4.04 -15.23
CA PHE A 145 -3.74 -3.90 -13.85
C PHE A 145 -4.85 -4.02 -12.82
N VAL A 146 -5.97 -3.33 -13.01
CA VAL A 146 -7.14 -3.40 -12.13
C VAL A 146 -7.66 -4.82 -12.01
N GLN A 147 -7.73 -5.56 -13.13
CA GLN A 147 -8.14 -6.97 -13.12
C GLN A 147 -7.18 -7.85 -12.32
N THR A 148 -5.88 -7.65 -12.51
CA THR A 148 -4.84 -8.52 -11.89
C THR A 148 -4.61 -8.17 -10.41
N ALA A 149 -4.61 -6.88 -10.06
CA ALA A 149 -4.22 -6.39 -8.73
C ALA A 149 -5.42 -6.22 -7.79
N ALA A 150 -6.58 -5.83 -8.32
CA ALA A 150 -7.76 -5.51 -7.52
C ALA A 150 -8.95 -6.46 -7.76
N GLY A 151 -8.90 -7.30 -8.79
CA GLY A 151 -9.93 -8.30 -9.08
C GLY A 151 -11.22 -7.75 -9.68
N TYR A 152 -11.22 -6.51 -10.17
CA TYR A 152 -12.35 -5.91 -10.92
C TYR A 152 -12.13 -6.09 -12.41
N GLU A 153 -13.22 -6.16 -13.19
CA GLU A 153 -13.17 -6.39 -14.63
C GLU A 153 -12.42 -5.27 -15.39
N ASN A 154 -12.64 -4.02 -14.97
CA ASN A 154 -12.07 -2.82 -15.57
C ASN A 154 -12.14 -1.64 -14.59
N ALA A 155 -11.70 -0.45 -15.00
CA ALA A 155 -11.71 0.76 -14.18
C ALA A 155 -13.13 1.21 -13.78
N ASP A 156 -14.15 1.03 -14.62
CA ASP A 156 -15.53 1.39 -14.28
C ASP A 156 -16.08 0.46 -13.17
N ALA A 157 -15.82 -0.85 -13.26
CA ALA A 157 -16.20 -1.81 -12.23
C ALA A 157 -15.45 -1.56 -10.90
N LEU A 158 -14.19 -1.13 -10.97
CA LEU A 158 -13.44 -0.68 -9.80
C LEU A 158 -14.12 0.50 -9.12
N LEU A 159 -14.49 1.55 -9.87
CA LEU A 159 -15.15 2.73 -9.32
C LEU A 159 -16.51 2.40 -8.71
N GLU A 160 -17.27 1.51 -9.33
CA GLU A 160 -18.53 1.02 -8.76
C GLU A 160 -18.30 0.30 -7.44
N GLY A 161 -17.30 -0.60 -7.37
CA GLY A 161 -16.93 -1.33 -6.16
C GLY A 161 -16.35 -0.44 -5.06
N MET A 162 -15.75 0.70 -5.43
CA MET A 162 -15.17 1.69 -4.50
C MET A 162 -16.13 2.83 -4.14
N SER A 163 -17.39 2.81 -4.61
CA SER A 163 -18.34 3.92 -4.46
C SER A 163 -18.59 4.34 -3.01
N ASP A 164 -18.68 3.37 -2.10
CA ASP A 164 -18.86 3.63 -0.66
C ASP A 164 -17.61 4.30 -0.06
N SER A 165 -16.42 3.84 -0.43
CA SER A 165 -15.16 4.46 0.01
C SER A 165 -15.02 5.88 -0.53
N ILE A 166 -15.31 6.09 -1.82
CA ILE A 166 -15.31 7.43 -2.46
C ILE A 166 -16.27 8.38 -1.73
N THR A 167 -17.46 7.87 -1.39
CA THR A 167 -18.45 8.62 -0.62
C THR A 167 -17.93 8.97 0.77
N THR A 168 -17.30 8.03 1.47
CA THR A 168 -16.73 8.25 2.80
C THR A 168 -15.62 9.28 2.77
N TYR A 169 -14.64 9.14 1.87
CA TYR A 169 -13.55 10.12 1.72
C TYR A 169 -14.06 11.52 1.31
N SER A 170 -15.14 11.57 0.52
CA SER A 170 -15.77 12.86 0.20
C SER A 170 -16.38 13.54 1.42
N LYS A 171 -17.02 12.75 2.29
CA LYS A 171 -17.57 13.24 3.57
C LYS A 171 -16.46 13.70 4.52
N GLU A 172 -15.40 12.92 4.66
CA GLU A 172 -14.23 13.27 5.47
C GLU A 172 -13.60 14.60 5.01
N ALA A 173 -13.41 14.80 3.70
CA ALA A 173 -12.89 16.04 3.17
C ALA A 173 -13.76 17.25 3.55
N LEU A 174 -15.09 17.09 3.51
CA LEU A 174 -16.02 18.15 3.95
C LEU A 174 -15.97 18.36 5.47
N LEU A 175 -15.76 17.30 6.26
CA LEU A 175 -15.61 17.43 7.71
C LEU A 175 -14.35 18.19 8.08
N TYR A 176 -13.21 17.89 7.46
CA TYR A 176 -11.97 18.64 7.67
C TYR A 176 -12.18 20.12 7.40
N GLN A 177 -12.83 20.46 6.29
CA GLN A 177 -13.13 21.85 5.95
C GLN A 177 -14.07 22.51 6.99
N ALA A 178 -15.14 21.81 7.37
CA ALA A 178 -16.13 22.35 8.32
C ALA A 178 -15.52 22.55 9.73
N VAL A 179 -14.66 21.65 10.18
CA VAL A 179 -13.93 21.79 11.45
C VAL A 179 -12.94 22.95 11.37
N ALA A 180 -12.18 23.06 10.27
CA ALA A 180 -11.26 24.17 10.05
C ALA A 180 -11.97 25.53 10.12
N GLU A 181 -13.11 25.66 9.45
CA GLU A 181 -13.94 26.87 9.49
C GLU A 181 -14.52 27.15 10.88
N THR A 182 -14.93 26.12 11.61
CA THR A 182 -15.52 26.25 12.95
C THR A 182 -14.49 26.69 13.99
N LEU A 183 -13.26 26.23 13.86
CA LEU A 183 -12.16 26.47 14.79
C LEU A 183 -11.20 27.56 14.32
N ASP A 184 -11.49 28.25 13.21
CA ASP A 184 -10.62 29.25 12.58
C ASP A 184 -9.18 28.73 12.29
N ILE A 185 -9.08 27.45 11.90
CA ILE A 185 -7.80 26.83 11.60
C ILE A 185 -7.38 27.18 10.17
N VAL A 186 -6.22 27.81 10.06
CA VAL A 186 -5.56 28.09 8.78
C VAL A 186 -4.12 27.59 8.88
N PRO A 187 -3.65 26.70 7.99
CA PRO A 187 -2.29 26.22 8.05
C PRO A 187 -1.29 27.34 7.83
N THR A 188 -0.23 27.34 8.59
CA THR A 188 0.87 28.30 8.41
C THR A 188 1.69 27.96 7.16
N GLN A 189 2.45 28.92 6.65
CA GLN A 189 3.33 28.68 5.51
C GLN A 189 4.36 27.58 5.82
N GLU A 190 4.87 27.51 7.04
CA GLU A 190 5.81 26.47 7.49
C GLU A 190 5.18 25.07 7.42
N GLN A 191 3.91 24.93 7.84
CA GLN A 191 3.17 23.68 7.71
C GLN A 191 2.96 23.27 6.24
N ILE A 192 2.63 24.24 5.37
CA ILE A 192 2.48 24.00 3.93
C ILE A 192 3.82 23.58 3.30
N ASP A 193 4.92 24.24 3.67
CA ASP A 193 6.27 23.97 3.16
C ASP A 193 6.77 22.57 3.52
N THR A 194 6.26 21.95 4.60
CA THR A 194 6.54 20.56 4.96
C THR A 194 6.17 19.60 3.82
N TYR A 195 5.15 19.95 3.01
CA TYR A 195 4.67 19.17 1.88
C TYR A 195 5.21 19.64 0.52
N SER A 196 6.19 20.56 0.49
CA SER A 196 6.73 21.17 -0.74
C SER A 196 7.29 20.15 -1.75
N SER A 197 7.76 18.99 -1.29
CA SER A 197 8.21 17.90 -2.16
C SER A 197 7.10 17.35 -3.08
N TYR A 198 5.85 17.52 -2.71
CA TYR A 198 4.68 17.08 -3.50
C TYR A 198 4.21 18.13 -4.51
N THR A 199 4.71 19.38 -4.44
CA THR A 199 4.28 20.48 -5.31
C THR A 199 4.44 20.16 -6.79
N GLY A 200 5.56 19.53 -7.16
CA GLY A 200 5.85 19.16 -8.55
C GLY A 200 4.89 18.10 -9.14
N THR A 201 4.31 17.26 -8.28
CA THR A 201 3.42 16.16 -8.70
C THR A 201 1.95 16.55 -8.58
N TYR A 202 1.57 17.23 -7.49
CA TYR A 202 0.17 17.46 -7.13
C TYR A 202 -0.24 18.95 -7.08
N GLY A 203 0.72 19.87 -7.13
CA GLY A 203 0.51 21.31 -7.09
C GLY A 203 0.42 21.88 -5.65
N GLU A 204 0.46 23.23 -5.55
CA GLU A 204 0.45 23.96 -4.28
C GLU A 204 -0.85 23.76 -3.49
N ASN A 205 -2.00 23.68 -4.19
CA ASN A 205 -3.30 23.48 -3.53
C ASN A 205 -3.37 22.15 -2.77
N TYR A 206 -2.72 21.12 -3.29
CA TYR A 206 -2.62 19.83 -2.60
C TYR A 206 -1.82 19.97 -1.29
N CYS A 207 -0.68 20.64 -1.33
CA CYS A 207 0.14 20.89 -0.14
C CYS A 207 -0.63 21.66 0.93
N THR A 208 -1.37 22.68 0.53
CA THR A 208 -2.24 23.46 1.44
C THR A 208 -3.35 22.60 2.04
N MET A 209 -3.99 21.77 1.23
CA MET A 209 -5.05 20.85 1.69
C MET A 209 -4.52 19.85 2.73
N VAL A 210 -3.38 19.21 2.47
CA VAL A 210 -2.80 18.25 3.41
C VAL A 210 -2.38 18.93 4.70
N ALA A 211 -1.74 20.11 4.63
CA ALA A 211 -1.39 20.89 5.80
C ALA A 211 -2.61 21.30 6.64
N LEU A 212 -3.74 21.60 5.98
CA LEU A 212 -5.00 21.90 6.67
C LEU A 212 -5.54 20.65 7.40
N MET A 213 -5.53 19.49 6.72
CA MET A 213 -5.99 18.24 7.33
C MET A 213 -5.15 17.88 8.57
N ASP A 214 -3.83 18.04 8.51
CA ASP A 214 -2.95 17.81 9.65
C ASP A 214 -3.25 18.79 10.80
N ALA A 215 -3.35 20.09 10.52
CA ALA A 215 -3.62 21.08 11.54
C ALA A 215 -4.98 20.84 12.24
N VAL A 216 -5.99 20.40 11.49
CA VAL A 216 -7.30 20.01 12.05
C VAL A 216 -7.16 18.75 12.90
N THR A 217 -6.43 17.76 12.41
CA THR A 217 -6.21 16.50 13.14
C THR A 217 -5.51 16.74 14.47
N ASP A 218 -4.48 17.59 14.48
CA ASP A 218 -3.76 17.98 15.69
C ASP A 218 -4.69 18.66 16.69
N ALA A 219 -5.46 19.67 16.25
CA ALA A 219 -6.39 20.40 17.11
C ALA A 219 -7.47 19.48 17.72
N LEU A 220 -8.01 18.56 16.92
CA LEU A 220 -9.00 17.58 17.40
C LEU A 220 -8.37 16.59 18.40
N THR A 221 -7.16 16.11 18.11
CA THR A 221 -6.44 15.16 18.97
C THR A 221 -6.08 15.80 20.33
N GLU A 222 -5.63 17.07 20.32
CA GLU A 222 -5.30 17.82 21.53
C GLU A 222 -6.54 18.11 22.40
N SER A 223 -7.70 18.32 21.77
CA SER A 223 -8.97 18.61 22.47
C SER A 223 -9.71 17.35 22.93
N ALA A 224 -9.32 16.16 22.46
CA ALA A 224 -10.02 14.92 22.74
C ALA A 224 -9.93 14.53 24.23
N VAL A 225 -11.08 14.27 24.85
CA VAL A 225 -11.18 13.72 26.20
C VAL A 225 -11.47 12.23 26.08
N VAL A 226 -10.47 11.41 26.39
CA VAL A 226 -10.60 9.94 26.40
C VAL A 226 -11.12 9.52 27.78
N SER A 227 -12.30 8.93 27.79
CA SER A 227 -12.96 8.42 29.01
C SER A 227 -12.83 6.91 29.16
#